data_1d9b57a66ac4a85b52b2f75ee05d682f
#
_entry.id   1d9b57a66ac4a85b52b2f75ee05d682f
#
_cell.length_a   1.000
_cell.length_b   1.000
_cell.length_c   1.000
_cell.angle_alpha   90.00
_cell.angle_beta   90.00
_cell.angle_gamma   90.00
#
_symmetry.space_group_name_H-M   'P 1'
#
loop_
_entity.id
_entity.type
_entity.pdbx_description
1 polymer ?
#
loop_
_entity_poly.entity_id
_entity_poly.type
_entity_poly.pdbx_seq_one_letter_code
_entity_poly.pdbx_strand_id
1 'polypeptide(L)'
;MNHGNKKNNLSRTASHRKALLMNLGCQLITYKRITTTLAKAKALRVYIEPIITKTKATSSKEVIMHNHRIVFSYLNDKAAVKELFTVVAPKVAARPGGYTRIIKLGARVGDNAEIAMIELVDFNEIYGKGTAAPAAEPAKKTRRAGGKKKATDTDTAEATDETTEA
;
A
#
# COMPACT_ATOMS: atom_id res chain seq x y z
N MET A 1 -28.89 18.86 17.31
CA MET A 1 -27.75 19.52 16.60
C MET A 1 -26.49 18.64 16.69
N ASN A 2 -25.69 18.56 15.61
CA ASN A 2 -24.47 17.73 15.59
C ASN A 2 -23.24 18.60 15.91
N HIS A 3 -23.13 19.09 17.13
CA HIS A 3 -22.00 19.90 17.56
C HIS A 3 -20.70 19.08 17.55
N GLY A 4 -19.75 19.44 16.68
CA GLY A 4 -18.41 18.83 16.62
C GLY A 4 -18.35 17.34 16.23
N ASN A 5 -19.44 16.71 15.77
CA ASN A 5 -19.44 15.32 15.36
C ASN A 5 -18.71 15.14 14.03
N LYS A 6 -17.48 14.61 14.10
CA LYS A 6 -16.64 14.30 12.93
C LYS A 6 -16.85 12.87 12.38
N LYS A 7 -17.70 12.06 13.03
CA LYS A 7 -17.96 10.68 12.61
C LYS A 7 -19.05 10.62 11.54
N ASN A 8 -18.83 9.87 10.48
CA ASN A 8 -19.86 9.61 9.48
C ASN A 8 -20.86 8.59 10.03
N ASN A 9 -22.11 8.97 10.13
CA ASN A 9 -23.19 8.10 10.63
C ASN A 9 -23.69 7.11 9.56
N LEU A 10 -23.37 7.31 8.28
CA LEU A 10 -23.79 6.45 7.16
C LEU A 10 -25.32 6.25 7.11
N SER A 11 -26.11 7.23 7.57
CA SER A 11 -27.56 7.16 7.72
C SER A 11 -28.05 5.91 8.46
N ARG A 12 -27.35 5.51 9.53
CA ARG A 12 -27.62 4.28 10.31
C ARG A 12 -27.60 4.54 11.80
N THR A 13 -28.36 3.73 12.55
CA THR A 13 -28.29 3.67 13.99
C THR A 13 -26.91 3.20 14.46
N ALA A 14 -26.53 3.45 15.69
CA ALA A 14 -25.21 3.10 16.22
C ALA A 14 -24.90 1.60 16.12
N SER A 15 -25.85 0.74 16.48
CA SER A 15 -25.72 -0.72 16.41
C SER A 15 -25.56 -1.22 14.96
N HIS A 16 -26.42 -0.75 14.06
CA HIS A 16 -26.36 -1.09 12.64
C HIS A 16 -25.05 -0.62 11.99
N ARG A 17 -24.55 0.56 12.34
CA ARG A 17 -23.27 1.06 11.86
C ARG A 17 -22.09 0.21 12.35
N LYS A 18 -22.11 -0.18 13.65
CA LYS A 18 -21.09 -1.09 14.21
C LYS A 18 -21.08 -2.43 13.48
N ALA A 19 -22.23 -3.06 13.29
CA ALA A 19 -22.35 -4.32 12.57
C ALA A 19 -21.90 -4.20 11.10
N LEU A 20 -22.24 -3.10 10.42
CA LEU A 20 -21.79 -2.84 9.04
C LEU A 20 -20.26 -2.79 8.96
N LEU A 21 -19.60 -2.03 9.82
CA LEU A 21 -18.14 -1.88 9.78
C LEU A 21 -17.42 -3.18 10.16
N MET A 22 -17.97 -3.93 11.10
CA MET A 22 -17.52 -5.25 11.49
C MET A 22 -17.53 -6.21 10.28
N ASN A 23 -18.68 -6.36 9.62
CA ASN A 23 -18.83 -7.24 8.46
C ASN A 23 -17.93 -6.80 7.29
N LEU A 24 -17.86 -5.50 6.98
CA LEU A 24 -16.95 -5.00 5.95
C LEU A 24 -15.48 -5.24 6.31
N GLY A 25 -15.12 -5.15 7.60
CA GLY A 25 -13.78 -5.46 8.09
C GLY A 25 -13.42 -6.94 7.88
N CYS A 26 -14.31 -7.86 8.23
CA CYS A 26 -14.13 -9.29 7.98
C CYS A 26 -13.97 -9.58 6.48
N GLN A 27 -14.81 -9.01 5.64
CA GLN A 27 -14.73 -9.19 4.18
C GLN A 27 -13.41 -8.63 3.61
N LEU A 28 -12.94 -7.47 4.10
CA LEU A 28 -11.66 -6.91 3.67
C LEU A 28 -10.49 -7.81 4.04
N ILE A 29 -10.49 -8.41 5.23
CA ILE A 29 -9.45 -9.33 5.67
C ILE A 29 -9.46 -10.60 4.81
N THR A 30 -10.62 -11.17 4.52
CA THR A 30 -10.77 -12.40 3.74
C THR A 30 -10.41 -12.18 2.27
N TYR A 31 -10.99 -11.17 1.63
CA TYR A 31 -10.80 -10.93 0.18
C TYR A 31 -9.64 -10.00 -0.15
N LYS A 32 -8.99 -9.35 0.83
CA LYS A 32 -7.89 -8.38 0.67
C LYS A 32 -8.28 -7.08 -0.04
N ARG A 33 -9.36 -7.08 -0.81
CA ARG A 33 -9.94 -5.92 -1.50
C ARG A 33 -11.45 -6.09 -1.64
N ILE A 34 -12.19 -5.01 -1.44
CA ILE A 34 -13.65 -4.97 -1.60
C ILE A 34 -14.07 -3.67 -2.28
N THR A 35 -15.15 -3.74 -3.05
CA THR A 35 -15.76 -2.56 -3.68
C THR A 35 -16.99 -2.13 -2.88
N THR A 36 -17.07 -0.85 -2.53
CA THR A 36 -18.17 -0.28 -1.75
C THR A 36 -18.32 1.21 -2.04
N THR A 37 -19.26 1.89 -1.39
CA THR A 37 -19.37 3.35 -1.55
C THR A 37 -18.19 4.07 -0.86
N LEU A 38 -17.76 5.21 -1.42
CA LEU A 38 -16.63 5.98 -0.91
C LEU A 38 -16.79 6.37 0.58
N ALA A 39 -18.01 6.73 1.00
CA ALA A 39 -18.29 7.06 2.40
C ALA A 39 -18.06 5.86 3.33
N LYS A 40 -18.50 4.65 2.93
CA LYS A 40 -18.27 3.41 3.69
C LYS A 40 -16.78 3.05 3.71
N ALA A 41 -16.08 3.17 2.58
CA ALA A 41 -14.64 2.90 2.51
C ALA A 41 -13.84 3.83 3.44
N LYS A 42 -14.14 5.13 3.45
CA LYS A 42 -13.52 6.10 4.36
C LYS A 42 -13.77 5.75 5.85
N ALA A 43 -15.00 5.38 6.19
CA ALA A 43 -15.33 4.98 7.57
C ALA A 43 -14.66 3.65 7.94
N LEU A 44 -14.60 2.69 7.03
CA LEU A 44 -13.95 1.40 7.23
C LEU A 44 -12.45 1.56 7.48
N ARG A 45 -11.76 2.44 6.75
CA ARG A 45 -10.34 2.72 6.97
C ARG A 45 -10.04 3.11 8.41
N VAL A 46 -10.81 4.05 8.95
CA VAL A 46 -10.64 4.50 10.35
C VAL A 46 -10.90 3.37 11.35
N TYR A 47 -11.80 2.44 11.00
CA TYR A 47 -12.16 1.31 11.86
C TYR A 47 -11.11 0.19 11.84
N ILE A 48 -10.60 -0.19 10.64
CA ILE A 48 -9.77 -1.38 10.46
C ILE A 48 -8.29 -1.14 10.78
N GLU A 49 -7.74 0.05 10.53
CA GLU A 49 -6.32 0.33 10.71
C GLU A 49 -5.84 0.15 12.16
N PRO A 50 -6.56 0.62 13.20
CA PRO A 50 -6.18 0.33 14.58
C PRO A 50 -6.22 -1.17 14.91
N ILE A 51 -7.15 -1.92 14.30
CA ILE A 51 -7.26 -3.37 14.50
C ILE A 51 -6.04 -4.07 13.91
N ILE A 52 -5.62 -3.71 12.70
CA ILE A 52 -4.40 -4.23 12.07
C ILE A 52 -3.16 -3.88 12.90
N THR A 53 -3.06 -2.67 13.42
CA THR A 53 -1.92 -2.28 14.27
C THR A 53 -1.78 -3.18 15.50
N LYS A 54 -2.89 -3.63 16.10
CA LYS A 54 -2.88 -4.53 17.26
C LYS A 54 -2.39 -5.95 16.94
N THR A 55 -2.34 -6.33 15.67
CA THR A 55 -1.84 -7.65 15.26
C THR A 55 -0.33 -7.71 15.09
N LYS A 56 0.36 -6.58 15.15
CA LYS A 56 1.81 -6.56 15.04
C LYS A 56 2.46 -7.30 16.21
N ALA A 57 3.54 -7.99 15.88
CA ALA A 57 4.28 -8.78 16.86
C ALA A 57 4.73 -7.92 18.04
N THR A 58 4.39 -8.38 19.23
CA THR A 58 4.83 -7.84 20.50
C THR A 58 5.65 -8.94 21.20
N SER A 59 6.66 -8.56 21.93
CA SER A 59 7.61 -9.50 22.54
C SER A 59 7.00 -10.43 23.60
N SER A 60 5.84 -10.07 24.17
CA SER A 60 5.20 -10.84 25.24
C SER A 60 4.03 -11.69 24.73
N LYS A 61 4.03 -12.98 25.08
CA LYS A 61 2.94 -13.93 24.78
C LYS A 61 1.60 -13.50 25.37
N GLU A 62 1.61 -12.89 26.54
CA GLU A 62 0.39 -12.41 27.21
C GLU A 62 -0.26 -11.27 26.44
N VAL A 63 0.55 -10.33 25.94
CA VAL A 63 0.07 -9.21 25.12
C VAL A 63 -0.50 -9.71 23.79
N ILE A 64 0.10 -10.73 23.18
CA ILE A 64 -0.43 -11.36 21.97
C ILE A 64 -1.81 -11.95 22.23
N MET A 65 -1.99 -12.71 23.31
CA MET A 65 -3.29 -13.30 23.68
C MET A 65 -4.33 -12.21 23.99
N HIS A 66 -3.93 -11.15 24.68
CA HIS A 66 -4.80 -9.99 24.94
C HIS A 66 -5.25 -9.33 23.63
N ASN A 67 -4.32 -9.09 22.69
CA ASN A 67 -4.63 -8.52 21.40
C ASN A 67 -5.59 -9.40 20.58
N HIS A 68 -5.45 -10.72 20.62
CA HIS A 68 -6.41 -11.64 20.00
C HIS A 68 -7.83 -11.44 20.55
N ARG A 69 -7.98 -11.32 21.87
CA ARG A 69 -9.30 -11.09 22.51
C ARG A 69 -9.89 -9.75 22.10
N ILE A 70 -9.07 -8.68 22.07
CA ILE A 70 -9.49 -7.35 21.63
C ILE A 70 -9.94 -7.40 20.17
N VAL A 71 -9.13 -7.93 19.27
CA VAL A 71 -9.45 -8.02 17.83
C VAL A 71 -10.72 -8.84 17.62
N PHE A 72 -10.88 -9.94 18.34
CA PHE A 72 -12.10 -10.75 18.28
C PHE A 72 -13.34 -9.98 18.75
N SER A 73 -13.25 -9.15 19.79
CA SER A 73 -14.37 -8.32 20.24
C SER A 73 -14.83 -7.28 19.20
N TYR A 74 -13.94 -6.88 18.29
CA TYR A 74 -14.28 -5.97 17.18
C TYR A 74 -14.82 -6.71 15.96
N LEU A 75 -14.27 -7.88 15.59
CA LEU A 75 -14.61 -8.58 14.36
C LEU A 75 -15.68 -9.66 14.53
N ASN A 76 -15.74 -10.30 15.72
CA ASN A 76 -16.66 -11.40 16.06
C ASN A 76 -16.69 -12.56 15.08
N ASP A 77 -15.65 -12.71 14.24
CA ASP A 77 -15.47 -13.79 13.27
C ASP A 77 -14.12 -14.48 13.51
N LYS A 78 -14.17 -15.77 13.84
CA LYS A 78 -12.98 -16.59 14.12
C LYS A 78 -12.10 -16.78 12.89
N ALA A 79 -12.72 -16.96 11.70
CA ALA A 79 -11.98 -17.16 10.47
C ALA A 79 -11.20 -15.91 10.08
N ALA A 80 -11.86 -14.75 10.06
CA ALA A 80 -11.22 -13.47 9.78
C ALA A 80 -10.10 -13.14 10.78
N VAL A 81 -10.30 -13.40 12.08
CA VAL A 81 -9.25 -13.17 13.09
C VAL A 81 -8.07 -14.11 12.85
N LYS A 82 -8.29 -15.39 12.60
CA LYS A 82 -7.21 -16.33 12.27
C LYS A 82 -6.41 -15.85 11.07
N GLU A 83 -7.08 -15.49 9.99
CA GLU A 83 -6.45 -15.02 8.77
C GLU A 83 -5.68 -13.71 8.98
N LEU A 84 -6.23 -12.81 9.79
CA LEU A 84 -5.59 -11.54 10.13
C LEU A 84 -4.22 -11.75 10.82
N PHE A 85 -4.14 -12.67 11.79
CA PHE A 85 -2.88 -12.94 12.52
C PHE A 85 -1.92 -13.83 11.74
N THR A 86 -2.40 -14.80 10.94
CA THR A 86 -1.54 -15.76 10.24
C THR A 86 -1.04 -15.24 8.89
N VAL A 87 -1.86 -14.51 8.15
CA VAL A 87 -1.56 -14.10 6.77
C VAL A 87 -1.29 -12.61 6.66
N VAL A 88 -2.13 -11.78 7.28
CA VAL A 88 -2.02 -10.32 7.12
C VAL A 88 -0.91 -9.74 7.99
N ALA A 89 -0.85 -10.11 9.27
CA ALA A 89 0.11 -9.55 10.21
C ALA A 89 1.57 -9.67 9.76
N PRO A 90 2.06 -10.82 9.26
CA PRO A 90 3.44 -10.95 8.78
C PRO A 90 3.75 -10.01 7.60
N LYS A 91 2.80 -9.84 6.67
CA LYS A 91 3.00 -8.97 5.49
C LYS A 91 3.06 -7.49 5.85
N VAL A 92 2.26 -7.05 6.82
CA VAL A 92 2.20 -5.63 7.22
C VAL A 92 3.18 -5.28 8.34
N ALA A 93 3.97 -6.23 8.85
CA ALA A 93 4.83 -6.05 10.01
C ALA A 93 5.80 -4.85 9.86
N ALA A 94 6.42 -4.72 8.69
CA ALA A 94 7.39 -3.66 8.39
C ALA A 94 6.77 -2.27 8.16
N ARG A 95 5.45 -2.18 7.93
CA ARG A 95 4.77 -0.91 7.60
C ARG A 95 4.35 -0.19 8.89
N PRO A 96 4.73 1.08 9.13
CA PRO A 96 4.39 1.80 10.36
C PRO A 96 2.90 2.15 10.47
N GLY A 97 2.17 2.20 9.34
CA GLY A 97 0.74 2.53 9.26
C GLY A 97 0.28 2.69 7.81
N GLY A 98 -1.00 3.05 7.60
CA GLY A 98 -1.55 3.21 6.25
C GLY A 98 -1.63 1.87 5.51
N TYR A 99 -2.18 0.86 6.16
CA TYR A 99 -2.30 -0.50 5.62
C TYR A 99 -3.31 -0.61 4.49
N THR A 100 -4.21 0.37 4.38
CA THR A 100 -5.31 0.36 3.41
C THR A 100 -5.17 1.47 2.38
N ARG A 101 -5.57 1.19 1.16
CA ARG A 101 -5.67 2.16 0.05
C ARG A 101 -7.10 2.21 -0.45
N ILE A 102 -7.59 3.42 -0.77
CA ILE A 102 -8.90 3.64 -1.37
C ILE A 102 -8.71 4.17 -2.78
N ILE A 103 -9.25 3.47 -3.76
CA ILE A 103 -9.23 3.83 -5.19
C ILE A 103 -10.65 4.19 -5.58
N LYS A 104 -10.87 5.39 -6.11
CA LYS A 104 -12.17 5.83 -6.61
C LYS A 104 -12.45 5.18 -7.96
N LEU A 105 -13.65 4.62 -8.14
CA LEU A 105 -14.07 3.94 -9.36
C LEU A 105 -15.09 4.73 -10.18
N GLY A 106 -15.51 5.91 -9.68
CA GLY A 106 -16.54 6.74 -10.31
C GLY A 106 -17.90 6.60 -9.64
N ALA A 107 -18.93 7.08 -10.32
CA ALA A 107 -20.32 7.06 -9.86
C ALA A 107 -21.05 5.81 -10.35
N ARG A 108 -21.91 5.25 -9.50
CA ARG A 108 -22.76 4.12 -9.86
C ARG A 108 -23.94 4.58 -10.70
N VAL A 109 -24.21 3.86 -11.80
CA VAL A 109 -25.40 4.10 -12.62
C VAL A 109 -26.66 3.83 -11.79
N GLY A 110 -27.62 4.74 -11.86
CA GLY A 110 -28.91 4.67 -11.17
C GLY A 110 -29.03 5.68 -10.03
N ASP A 111 -28.14 5.66 -9.02
CA ASP A 111 -28.22 6.54 -7.84
C ASP A 111 -27.06 7.56 -7.74
N ASN A 112 -26.17 7.58 -8.74
CA ASN A 112 -24.99 8.44 -8.78
C ASN A 112 -24.11 8.39 -7.51
N ALA A 113 -24.16 7.29 -6.76
CA ALA A 113 -23.36 7.12 -5.57
C ALA A 113 -21.88 6.92 -5.94
N GLU A 114 -20.97 7.67 -5.33
CA GLU A 114 -19.52 7.46 -5.51
C GLU A 114 -19.10 6.08 -5.02
N ILE A 115 -18.55 5.26 -5.91
CA ILE A 115 -18.02 3.93 -5.63
C ILE A 115 -16.50 4.00 -5.47
N ALA A 116 -15.99 3.22 -4.54
CA ALA A 116 -14.57 3.07 -4.32
C ALA A 116 -14.22 1.63 -3.98
N MET A 117 -13.03 1.22 -4.39
CA MET A 117 -12.39 -0.02 -3.95
C MET A 117 -11.47 0.32 -2.78
N ILE A 118 -11.59 -0.43 -1.69
CA ILE A 118 -10.63 -0.42 -0.58
C ILE A 118 -9.85 -1.72 -0.62
N GLU A 119 -8.54 -1.64 -0.47
CA GLU A 119 -7.63 -2.79 -0.53
C GLU A 119 -6.55 -2.71 0.55
N LEU A 120 -5.99 -3.87 0.90
CA LEU A 120 -4.77 -3.98 1.70
C LEU A 120 -3.57 -3.78 0.77
N VAL A 121 -2.76 -2.74 1.03
CA VAL A 121 -1.67 -2.29 0.15
C VAL A 121 -0.63 -3.39 -0.11
N ASP A 122 -0.29 -4.16 0.92
CA ASP A 122 0.76 -5.18 0.85
C ASP A 122 0.33 -6.48 0.13
N PHE A 123 -0.94 -6.56 -0.28
CA PHE A 123 -1.51 -7.66 -1.07
C PHE A 123 -1.74 -7.28 -2.54
N ASN A 124 -1.39 -6.06 -2.92
CA ASN A 124 -1.51 -5.62 -4.31
C ASN A 124 -0.19 -5.88 -5.04
N GLU A 125 -0.21 -6.84 -5.97
CA GLU A 125 0.95 -7.23 -6.76
C GLU A 125 1.31 -6.22 -7.85
N ILE A 126 0.32 -5.47 -8.35
CA ILE A 126 0.49 -4.53 -9.47
C ILE A 126 1.14 -3.22 -9.00
N TYR A 127 0.69 -2.69 -7.87
CA TYR A 127 1.13 -1.40 -7.32
C TYR A 127 1.91 -1.53 -6.00
N GLY A 128 2.32 -2.74 -5.63
CA GLY A 128 3.14 -3.01 -4.45
C GLY A 128 4.60 -2.62 -4.69
N LYS A 129 5.30 -2.15 -3.67
CA LYS A 129 6.74 -1.88 -3.72
C LYS A 129 7.63 -3.12 -3.98
N GLY A 130 7.03 -4.29 -4.18
CA GLY A 130 7.76 -5.54 -4.39
C GLY A 130 7.91 -5.98 -5.84
N THR A 131 7.24 -5.34 -6.80
CA THR A 131 7.56 -5.51 -8.20
C THR A 131 8.73 -4.59 -8.51
N ALA A 132 9.96 -5.11 -8.45
CA ALA A 132 11.05 -4.51 -9.19
C ALA A 132 10.51 -4.29 -10.62
N ALA A 133 10.50 -3.05 -11.08
CA ALA A 133 10.23 -2.76 -12.48
C ALA A 133 11.11 -3.71 -13.29
N PRO A 134 10.59 -4.41 -14.32
CA PRO A 134 11.44 -5.20 -15.18
C PRO A 134 12.56 -4.27 -15.63
N ALA A 135 13.80 -4.69 -15.41
CA ALA A 135 14.98 -3.92 -15.76
C ALA A 135 14.78 -3.47 -17.21
N ALA A 136 14.72 -2.17 -17.42
CA ALA A 136 14.61 -1.59 -18.75
C ALA A 136 15.76 -2.20 -19.55
N GLU A 137 15.44 -2.96 -20.59
CA GLU A 137 16.45 -3.45 -21.53
C GLU A 137 17.32 -2.26 -21.96
N PRO A 138 18.64 -2.41 -21.99
CA PRO A 138 19.52 -1.31 -22.38
C PRO A 138 19.13 -0.87 -23.80
N ALA A 139 18.66 0.35 -23.90
CA ALA A 139 18.27 0.96 -25.17
C ALA A 139 19.42 0.74 -26.16
N LYS A 140 19.16 -0.01 -27.26
CA LYS A 140 20.08 -0.20 -28.36
C LYS A 140 20.49 1.18 -28.84
N LYS A 141 21.78 1.53 -28.63
CA LYS A 141 22.39 2.74 -29.17
C LYS A 141 22.27 2.66 -30.67
N THR A 142 21.35 3.39 -31.25
CA THR A 142 21.29 3.61 -32.70
C THR A 142 22.58 4.32 -33.11
N ARG A 143 23.41 3.62 -33.85
CA ARG A 143 24.57 4.19 -34.52
C ARG A 143 24.06 5.24 -35.51
N ARG A 144 24.21 6.51 -35.15
CA ARG A 144 24.05 7.61 -36.09
C ARG A 144 25.25 7.56 -37.05
N ALA A 145 24.98 7.17 -38.28
CA ALA A 145 25.96 7.18 -39.40
C ALA A 145 26.27 8.63 -39.76
N GLY A 146 27.58 8.88 -40.01
CA GLY A 146 28.08 9.73 -41.07
C GLY A 146 28.07 11.24 -40.83
N GLY A 147 29.24 11.78 -40.58
CA GLY A 147 29.61 13.17 -40.75
C GLY A 147 31.12 13.28 -40.94
N LYS A 148 31.57 13.08 -42.20
CA LYS A 148 32.95 13.26 -42.67
C LYS A 148 33.29 14.75 -42.70
N LYS A 149 34.37 15.18 -42.03
CA LYS A 149 35.15 16.39 -42.35
C LYS A 149 36.58 16.19 -41.86
N LYS A 150 37.43 15.99 -42.79
CA LYS A 150 38.51 16.70 -43.47
C LYS A 150 39.60 17.26 -42.53
N ALA A 151 40.80 16.72 -42.83
CA ALA A 151 42.09 16.97 -42.25
C ALA A 151 42.55 18.43 -42.41
N THR A 152 43.38 18.90 -41.49
CA THR A 152 44.53 19.74 -41.79
C THR A 152 45.62 19.42 -40.78
N ASP A 153 46.77 19.11 -41.37
CA ASP A 153 48.04 18.91 -40.77
C ASP A 153 48.54 20.15 -40.06
N THR A 154 49.30 20.01 -39.00
CA THR A 154 50.59 20.68 -38.86
C THR A 154 51.38 20.05 -37.70
N ASP A 155 52.59 19.73 -38.09
CA ASP A 155 53.81 19.33 -37.44
C ASP A 155 54.18 20.09 -36.17
N THR A 156 54.99 19.45 -35.36
CA THR A 156 56.33 19.79 -34.85
C THR A 156 56.48 19.32 -33.42
N ALA A 157 57.16 18.23 -33.22
CA ALA A 157 58.55 18.04 -32.81
C ALA A 157 58.89 18.32 -31.32
N GLU A 158 59.54 17.31 -30.81
CA GLU A 158 60.71 17.28 -29.89
C GLU A 158 60.45 17.67 -28.42
N ALA A 159 60.94 16.98 -27.51
CA ALA A 159 62.01 16.08 -27.17
C ALA A 159 62.31 16.18 -25.68
N THR A 160 62.76 15.08 -25.12
CA THR A 160 63.72 14.96 -23.97
C THR A 160 63.31 15.52 -22.62
N ASP A 161 63.65 15.03 -21.49
CA ASP A 161 64.58 14.00 -21.06
C ASP A 161 64.39 13.84 -19.52
N GLU A 162 64.71 12.65 -19.09
CA GLU A 162 65.45 12.27 -17.88
C GLU A 162 65.09 12.80 -16.45
N THR A 163 64.92 11.84 -15.65
CA THR A 163 65.77 11.39 -14.53
C THR A 163 65.44 11.84 -13.11
N THR A 164 65.27 10.82 -12.28
CA THR A 164 65.99 10.48 -11.06
C THR A 164 65.50 11.01 -9.72
N GLU A 165 65.23 10.02 -8.90
CA GLU A 165 65.54 9.82 -7.48
C GLU A 165 65.35 10.97 -6.46
N ALA A 166 64.60 10.67 -5.43
CA ALA A 166 65.04 10.36 -4.09
C ALA A 166 63.83 9.96 -3.22
#